data_47488e1b67da0750b12fabf49997504c
#
_entry.id   47488e1b67da0750b12fabf49997504c
#
_cell.length_a   1.000
_cell.length_b   1.000
_cell.length_c   1.000
_cell.angle_alpha   90.00
_cell.angle_beta   90.00
_cell.angle_gamma   90.00
#
_symmetry.space_group_name_H-M   'P 1'
#
loop_
_entity.id
_entity.type
_entity.pdbx_description
1 polymer ?
#
loop_
_entity_poly.entity_id
_entity_poly.type
_entity_poly.pdbx_seq_one_letter_code
_entity_poly.pdbx_strand_id
1 'polypeptide(L)'
;MNTRRTSVLSFGGAIGLAVLLGACAPAASEPVPGTTPSTSNSTTASSAPPLTPAGTTAPSPPPGATAPADTAPPAEPPTSPGWNTYTTLDGDLAFDYPENWTIRAADGAVHGGVSVEVVSDTGKPIATLRTNLVTGAECEQKSPYGVIESRPLPALAQADSTPRFVFEIRSDPSQADPQKGFSGAYGITSGPEPTGPTACPIAHFFTWPPSGAAFGGVYDPFDTTHGNPPHADTPQVYAETEEFGMIRTMITSLRPAG
;
A
#
# COMPACT_ATOMS: atom_id res chain seq x y z
N MET A 1 -26.78 7.96 56.34
CA MET A 1 -25.70 8.40 57.22
C MET A 1 -24.58 7.37 57.14
N ASN A 2 -23.56 7.65 56.38
CA ASN A 2 -22.16 7.29 56.62
C ASN A 2 -21.30 7.76 55.45
N THR A 3 -20.71 8.90 55.71
CA THR A 3 -19.73 9.59 54.88
C THR A 3 -18.37 8.92 55.11
N ARG A 4 -17.70 8.42 54.09
CA ARG A 4 -16.26 8.14 54.18
C ARG A 4 -15.52 8.97 53.13
N ARG A 5 -14.77 9.91 53.64
CA ARG A 5 -13.74 10.70 52.95
C ARG A 5 -12.53 9.80 52.72
N THR A 6 -11.97 9.86 51.57
CA THR A 6 -10.63 9.29 51.31
C THR A 6 -9.73 10.37 50.74
N SER A 7 -8.59 10.48 51.38
CA SER A 7 -7.58 11.53 51.26
C SER A 7 -6.77 11.43 49.94
N VAL A 8 -6.45 12.62 49.43
CA VAL A 8 -5.50 12.85 48.35
C VAL A 8 -4.08 12.82 48.94
N LEU A 9 -3.20 12.00 48.38
CA LEU A 9 -1.75 12.09 48.60
C LEU A 9 -1.10 12.60 47.32
N SER A 10 -0.65 13.86 47.39
CA SER A 10 0.25 14.46 46.42
C SER A 10 1.68 13.99 46.69
N PHE A 11 2.33 13.36 45.72
CA PHE A 11 3.77 13.20 45.70
C PHE A 11 4.35 14.08 44.59
N GLY A 12 4.97 15.17 44.99
CA GLY A 12 5.84 15.99 44.18
C GLY A 12 7.23 15.34 44.08
N GLY A 13 7.67 15.07 42.85
CA GLY A 13 9.03 14.65 42.54
C GLY A 13 9.63 15.56 41.49
N ALA A 14 10.47 16.50 41.92
CA ALA A 14 11.31 17.30 41.02
C ALA A 14 12.50 16.45 40.57
N ILE A 15 12.63 16.24 39.24
CA ILE A 15 13.84 15.64 38.64
C ILE A 15 14.51 16.70 37.78
N GLY A 16 15.74 17.06 38.22
CA GLY A 16 16.57 18.05 37.57
C GLY A 16 17.10 17.59 36.21
N LEU A 17 17.06 18.49 35.26
CA LEU A 17 17.57 18.35 33.92
C LEU A 17 19.06 18.75 33.90
N ALA A 18 19.98 17.80 33.76
CA ALA A 18 21.40 18.07 33.52
C ALA A 18 21.63 18.09 32.02
N VAL A 19 21.89 19.28 31.48
CA VAL A 19 22.31 19.50 30.10
C VAL A 19 23.82 19.32 30.03
N LEU A 20 24.31 18.26 29.36
CA LEU A 20 25.69 18.09 28.94
C LEU A 20 25.83 18.51 27.48
N LEU A 21 26.39 19.70 27.27
CA LEU A 21 26.86 20.20 25.98
C LEU A 21 28.18 19.51 25.62
N GLY A 22 28.13 18.51 24.76
CA GLY A 22 29.31 17.92 24.14
C GLY A 22 29.56 18.57 22.78
N ALA A 23 30.58 19.42 22.70
CA ALA A 23 31.10 19.98 21.45
C ALA A 23 31.98 18.93 20.76
N CYS A 24 31.58 18.43 19.57
CA CYS A 24 32.44 17.70 18.66
C CYS A 24 32.77 18.59 17.46
N ALA A 25 34.04 18.90 17.31
CA ALA A 25 34.62 19.62 16.16
C ALA A 25 34.65 18.73 14.92
N PRO A 26 34.49 19.28 13.70
CA PRO A 26 34.64 18.50 12.47
C PRO A 26 36.12 18.28 12.15
N ALA A 27 36.51 17.05 11.89
CA ALA A 27 37.80 16.68 11.33
C ALA A 27 37.79 16.98 9.83
N ALA A 28 38.78 17.77 9.41
CA ALA A 28 39.04 18.06 8.02
C ALA A 28 39.62 16.81 7.32
N SER A 29 39.01 16.39 6.23
CA SER A 29 39.52 15.35 5.33
C SER A 29 40.35 15.98 4.24
N GLU A 30 41.61 15.51 4.10
CA GLU A 30 42.56 15.89 3.06
C GLU A 30 42.13 15.40 1.67
N PRO A 31 42.48 16.10 0.58
CA PRO A 31 42.18 15.69 -0.79
C PRO A 31 43.21 14.68 -1.31
N VAL A 32 42.72 13.58 -1.87
CA VAL A 32 43.50 12.57 -2.60
C VAL A 32 43.57 12.98 -4.08
N PRO A 33 44.76 12.97 -4.72
CA PRO A 33 44.93 13.37 -6.12
C PRO A 33 44.60 12.27 -7.12
N GLY A 34 43.96 12.70 -8.14
CA GLY A 34 43.72 12.27 -9.49
C GLY A 34 44.09 10.86 -9.97
N THR A 35 43.08 10.28 -10.65
CA THR A 35 43.35 9.30 -11.70
C THR A 35 42.53 9.66 -12.94
N THR A 36 43.25 9.81 -14.04
CA THR A 36 42.81 10.23 -15.37
C THR A 36 41.86 9.25 -16.05
N PRO A 37 40.95 9.73 -16.94
CA PRO A 37 40.07 8.87 -17.70
C PRO A 37 40.80 8.24 -18.91
N SER A 38 40.59 6.95 -19.07
CA SER A 38 41.03 6.20 -20.25
C SER A 38 39.93 6.18 -21.29
N THR A 39 40.15 6.88 -22.36
CA THR A 39 39.33 6.84 -23.60
C THR A 39 39.61 5.54 -24.34
N SER A 40 38.61 4.80 -24.69
CA SER A 40 38.68 3.75 -25.70
C SER A 40 37.56 3.92 -26.72
N ASN A 41 37.92 4.44 -27.85
CA ASN A 41 37.18 4.38 -29.11
C ASN A 41 37.07 2.93 -29.60
N SER A 42 35.94 2.51 -30.05
CA SER A 42 35.83 1.46 -31.08
C SER A 42 34.61 1.70 -31.93
N THR A 43 34.90 2.18 -33.10
CA THR A 43 34.09 2.25 -34.32
C THR A 43 33.96 0.86 -34.89
N THR A 44 32.79 0.41 -35.26
CA THR A 44 32.61 -0.43 -36.45
C THR A 44 31.18 -0.30 -36.96
N ALA A 45 31.04 0.34 -38.07
CA ALA A 45 29.86 0.35 -38.91
C ALA A 45 29.79 -0.96 -39.72
N SER A 46 28.62 -1.54 -39.82
CA SER A 46 28.35 -2.53 -40.88
C SER A 46 26.96 -2.27 -41.45
N SER A 47 26.97 -1.82 -42.67
CA SER A 47 25.81 -1.60 -43.54
C SER A 47 25.38 -2.92 -44.14
N ALA A 48 24.10 -3.21 -44.18
CA ALA A 48 23.49 -4.20 -45.06
C ALA A 48 22.25 -3.59 -45.72
N PRO A 49 22.03 -3.88 -47.03
CA PRO A 49 21.03 -3.20 -47.86
C PRO A 49 19.62 -3.77 -47.72
N PRO A 50 18.57 -3.02 -48.15
CA PRO A 50 17.19 -3.42 -48.02
C PRO A 50 16.77 -4.33 -49.18
N LEU A 51 16.08 -5.41 -48.87
CA LEU A 51 15.34 -6.21 -49.82
C LEU A 51 13.86 -5.84 -49.74
N THR A 52 13.36 -5.30 -50.83
CA THR A 52 11.95 -5.08 -51.12
C THR A 52 11.32 -6.39 -51.61
N PRO A 53 10.17 -6.82 -51.17
CA PRO A 53 9.27 -7.65 -51.93
C PRO A 53 8.02 -6.89 -52.38
N ALA A 54 7.68 -7.17 -53.59
CA ALA A 54 6.61 -6.62 -54.39
C ALA A 54 5.20 -6.83 -53.80
N GLY A 55 4.32 -5.92 -54.17
CA GLY A 55 2.94 -5.83 -53.73
C GLY A 55 2.07 -7.01 -54.19
N THR A 56 1.08 -7.26 -53.36
CA THR A 56 -0.15 -7.96 -53.75
C THR A 56 -1.32 -7.09 -53.35
N THR A 57 -1.96 -6.51 -54.32
CA THR A 57 -3.21 -5.76 -54.21
C THR A 57 -4.36 -6.73 -53.92
N ALA A 58 -4.97 -6.59 -52.74
CA ALA A 58 -6.25 -7.21 -52.44
C ALA A 58 -7.38 -6.21 -52.68
N PRO A 59 -8.54 -6.64 -53.23
CA PRO A 59 -9.65 -5.75 -53.57
C PRO A 59 -10.37 -5.26 -52.30
N SER A 60 -10.74 -3.98 -52.28
CA SER A 60 -11.56 -3.33 -51.25
C SER A 60 -12.97 -3.92 -51.17
N PRO A 61 -13.51 -4.20 -49.98
CA PRO A 61 -14.94 -4.47 -49.80
C PRO A 61 -15.76 -3.19 -49.89
N PRO A 62 -17.05 -3.27 -50.28
CA PRO A 62 -17.92 -2.13 -50.42
C PRO A 62 -18.30 -1.50 -49.07
N PRO A 63 -18.64 -0.20 -49.02
CA PRO A 63 -19.00 0.49 -47.79
C PRO A 63 -20.37 0.01 -47.31
N GLY A 64 -20.37 -0.81 -46.28
CA GLY A 64 -21.55 -1.13 -45.50
C GLY A 64 -21.80 -0.03 -44.49
N ALA A 65 -22.98 0.58 -44.52
CA ALA A 65 -23.44 1.57 -43.54
C ALA A 65 -23.49 0.92 -42.15
N THR A 66 -22.57 1.33 -41.28
CA THR A 66 -22.61 0.96 -39.87
C THR A 66 -23.57 1.90 -39.17
N ALA A 67 -24.69 1.38 -38.67
CA ALA A 67 -25.55 2.08 -37.72
C ALA A 67 -24.76 2.41 -36.46
N PRO A 68 -25.00 3.56 -35.79
CA PRO A 68 -24.35 3.85 -34.52
C PRO A 68 -24.79 2.79 -33.50
N ALA A 69 -23.83 2.08 -32.95
CA ALA A 69 -24.05 1.22 -31.81
C ALA A 69 -24.41 2.10 -30.62
N ASP A 70 -25.62 1.93 -30.13
CA ASP A 70 -26.06 2.48 -28.84
C ASP A 70 -25.15 1.89 -27.78
N THR A 71 -24.19 2.69 -27.31
CA THR A 71 -23.27 2.31 -26.23
C THR A 71 -24.07 2.40 -24.95
N ALA A 72 -24.66 1.28 -24.53
CA ALA A 72 -25.22 1.16 -23.18
C ALA A 72 -24.13 1.52 -22.16
N PRO A 73 -24.47 2.24 -21.07
CA PRO A 73 -23.53 2.49 -19.97
C PRO A 73 -22.95 1.16 -19.50
N PRO A 74 -21.66 1.13 -19.07
CA PRO A 74 -21.10 -0.08 -18.47
C PRO A 74 -22.00 -0.52 -17.33
N ALA A 75 -22.48 -1.76 -17.39
CA ALA A 75 -23.24 -2.34 -16.28
C ALA A 75 -22.33 -2.37 -15.04
N GLU A 76 -22.83 -1.85 -13.92
CA GLU A 76 -22.18 -2.02 -12.63
C GLU A 76 -21.94 -3.53 -12.39
N PRO A 77 -20.73 -3.92 -11.95
CA PRO A 77 -20.47 -5.31 -11.65
C PRO A 77 -21.47 -5.78 -10.58
N PRO A 78 -22.10 -6.94 -10.75
CA PRO A 78 -23.09 -7.44 -9.79
C PRO A 78 -22.41 -7.63 -8.42
N THR A 79 -22.94 -7.01 -7.38
CA THR A 79 -22.55 -7.25 -6.00
C THR A 79 -22.75 -8.73 -5.68
N SER A 80 -21.72 -9.42 -5.21
CA SER A 80 -21.82 -10.82 -4.81
C SER A 80 -22.82 -10.95 -3.64
N PRO A 81 -23.67 -12.01 -3.61
CA PRO A 81 -24.55 -12.24 -2.47
C PRO A 81 -23.77 -12.27 -1.15
N GLY A 82 -24.25 -11.56 -0.12
CA GLY A 82 -23.54 -11.42 1.17
C GLY A 82 -22.48 -10.32 1.21
N TRP A 83 -22.43 -9.46 0.18
CA TRP A 83 -21.53 -8.32 0.11
C TRP A 83 -22.31 -7.03 -0.18
N ASN A 84 -21.87 -5.94 0.44
CA ASN A 84 -22.35 -4.57 0.19
C ASN A 84 -21.29 -3.79 -0.58
N THR A 85 -21.70 -2.74 -1.27
CA THR A 85 -20.79 -1.77 -1.90
C THR A 85 -20.77 -0.49 -1.09
N TYR A 86 -19.58 -0.01 -0.77
CA TYR A 86 -19.34 1.32 -0.23
C TYR A 86 -18.82 2.23 -1.33
N THR A 87 -19.38 3.43 -1.43
CA THR A 87 -18.87 4.51 -2.26
C THR A 87 -18.38 5.62 -1.35
N THR A 88 -17.18 6.15 -1.62
CA THR A 88 -16.60 7.26 -0.86
C THR A 88 -17.48 8.51 -0.96
N LEU A 89 -17.45 9.38 0.06
CA LEU A 89 -18.32 10.56 0.13
C LEU A 89 -18.06 11.58 -0.99
N ASP A 90 -16.84 11.60 -1.53
CA ASP A 90 -16.49 12.38 -2.72
C ASP A 90 -16.98 11.76 -4.03
N GLY A 91 -17.44 10.49 -3.99
CA GLY A 91 -17.93 9.78 -5.16
C GLY A 91 -16.86 9.23 -6.08
N ASP A 92 -15.59 9.27 -5.69
CA ASP A 92 -14.47 8.94 -6.58
C ASP A 92 -14.11 7.44 -6.59
N LEU A 93 -14.30 6.75 -5.46
CA LEU A 93 -13.93 5.37 -5.26
C LEU A 93 -15.08 4.53 -4.70
N ALA A 94 -15.13 3.27 -5.09
CA ALA A 94 -16.04 2.28 -4.50
C ALA A 94 -15.30 0.96 -4.24
N PHE A 95 -15.72 0.22 -3.22
CA PHE A 95 -15.27 -1.14 -2.95
C PHE A 95 -16.38 -1.98 -2.33
N ASP A 96 -16.26 -3.29 -2.46
CA ASP A 96 -17.22 -4.23 -1.90
C ASP A 96 -16.69 -4.78 -0.56
N TYR A 97 -17.60 -5.02 0.40
CA TYR A 97 -17.25 -5.52 1.73
C TYR A 97 -18.32 -6.49 2.24
N PRO A 98 -17.98 -7.45 3.13
CA PRO A 98 -18.94 -8.39 3.70
C PRO A 98 -20.10 -7.67 4.40
N GLU A 99 -21.33 -8.14 4.23
CA GLU A 99 -22.53 -7.50 4.79
C GLU A 99 -22.56 -7.44 6.32
N ASN A 100 -21.84 -8.36 6.99
CA ASN A 100 -21.70 -8.40 8.44
C ASN A 100 -20.57 -7.51 8.97
N TRP A 101 -19.78 -6.86 8.10
CA TRP A 101 -18.78 -5.88 8.50
C TRP A 101 -19.37 -4.47 8.51
N THR A 102 -18.71 -3.55 9.19
CA THR A 102 -19.19 -2.16 9.36
C THR A 102 -18.16 -1.18 8.85
N ILE A 103 -18.62 -0.12 8.18
CA ILE A 103 -17.79 1.02 7.78
C ILE A 103 -18.09 2.19 8.71
N ARG A 104 -17.04 2.81 9.24
CA ARG A 104 -17.13 3.99 10.10
C ARG A 104 -16.13 5.05 9.69
N ALA A 105 -16.43 6.31 10.02
CA ALA A 105 -15.45 7.38 9.88
C ALA A 105 -14.22 7.06 10.72
N ALA A 106 -13.03 7.31 10.16
CA ALA A 106 -11.77 7.18 10.86
C ALA A 106 -11.14 8.56 11.05
N ASP A 107 -10.34 8.68 12.10
CA ASP A 107 -9.56 9.89 12.34
C ASP A 107 -8.48 10.10 11.28
N GLY A 108 -7.98 11.35 11.18
CA GLY A 108 -6.87 11.70 10.29
C GLY A 108 -7.26 11.92 8.84
N ALA A 109 -8.53 12.18 8.54
CA ALA A 109 -8.91 12.71 7.23
C ALA A 109 -8.17 14.04 6.98
N VAL A 110 -7.47 14.14 5.86
CA VAL A 110 -6.90 15.41 5.40
C VAL A 110 -7.97 16.25 4.73
N HIS A 111 -7.74 17.57 4.66
CA HIS A 111 -8.70 18.46 4.03
C HIS A 111 -8.98 18.04 2.57
N GLY A 112 -10.26 17.86 2.23
CA GLY A 112 -10.69 17.40 0.91
C GLY A 112 -10.47 15.91 0.66
N GLY A 113 -10.06 15.12 1.66
CA GLY A 113 -9.91 13.68 1.57
C GLY A 113 -10.94 12.92 2.39
N VAL A 114 -11.02 11.63 2.14
CA VAL A 114 -11.83 10.66 2.88
C VAL A 114 -10.94 9.88 3.84
N SER A 115 -11.46 9.52 5.02
CA SER A 115 -10.85 8.55 5.93
C SER A 115 -11.95 7.68 6.52
N VAL A 116 -11.96 6.40 6.14
CA VAL A 116 -12.92 5.41 6.64
C VAL A 116 -12.22 4.14 7.06
N GLU A 117 -12.73 3.53 8.10
CA GLU A 117 -12.25 2.27 8.64
C GLU A 117 -13.30 1.18 8.44
N VAL A 118 -12.84 0.03 8.00
CA VAL A 118 -13.64 -1.19 7.92
C VAL A 118 -13.38 -2.03 9.17
N VAL A 119 -14.45 -2.44 9.82
CA VAL A 119 -14.43 -3.19 11.08
C VAL A 119 -15.19 -4.50 10.89
N SER A 120 -14.59 -5.61 11.31
CA SER A 120 -15.24 -6.92 11.24
C SER A 120 -16.47 -7.02 12.15
N ASP A 121 -17.22 -8.09 12.02
CA ASP A 121 -18.34 -8.45 12.89
C ASP A 121 -17.92 -8.69 14.35
N THR A 122 -16.66 -9.03 14.60
CA THR A 122 -16.08 -9.17 15.94
C THR A 122 -15.61 -7.84 16.55
N GLY A 123 -15.69 -6.73 15.79
CA GLY A 123 -15.22 -5.41 16.22
C GLY A 123 -13.74 -5.13 15.96
N LYS A 124 -13.05 -6.02 15.25
CA LYS A 124 -11.65 -5.85 14.87
C LYS A 124 -11.52 -4.84 13.74
N PRO A 125 -10.66 -3.80 13.87
CA PRO A 125 -10.27 -2.97 12.73
C PRO A 125 -9.54 -3.80 11.67
N ILE A 126 -10.07 -3.80 10.45
CA ILE A 126 -9.55 -4.61 9.35
C ILE A 126 -8.70 -3.77 8.41
N ALA A 127 -9.23 -2.68 7.91
CA ALA A 127 -8.53 -1.84 6.95
C ALA A 127 -8.99 -0.38 7.06
N THR A 128 -8.15 0.52 6.60
CA THR A 128 -8.48 1.95 6.48
C THR A 128 -8.28 2.38 5.02
N LEU A 129 -9.31 3.03 4.44
CA LEU A 129 -9.20 3.76 3.18
C LEU A 129 -9.00 5.24 3.48
N ARG A 130 -7.96 5.82 2.91
CA ARG A 130 -7.66 7.26 2.98
C ARG A 130 -7.36 7.79 1.59
N THR A 131 -7.87 8.98 1.28
CA THR A 131 -7.61 9.67 0.02
C THR A 131 -6.96 11.03 0.25
N ASN A 132 -6.55 11.67 -0.83
CA ASN A 132 -5.90 12.98 -0.84
C ASN A 132 -4.60 13.03 -0.02
N LEU A 133 -3.84 11.94 -0.03
CA LEU A 133 -2.59 11.82 0.71
C LEU A 133 -1.42 12.38 -0.12
N VAL A 134 -0.55 13.13 0.54
CA VAL A 134 0.78 13.40 0.01
C VAL A 134 1.67 12.21 0.34
N THR A 135 2.16 11.53 -0.67
CA THR A 135 2.98 10.34 -0.52
C THR A 135 4.42 10.63 -0.89
N GLY A 136 5.33 10.05 -0.17
CA GLY A 136 6.77 10.15 -0.39
C GLY A 136 7.49 10.03 0.93
N ALA A 137 8.35 9.02 1.07
CA ALA A 137 9.22 8.85 2.22
C ALA A 137 10.60 8.43 1.71
N GLU A 138 11.64 8.99 2.30
CA GLU A 138 12.99 8.51 2.09
C GLU A 138 13.17 7.17 2.80
N CYS A 139 13.84 6.25 2.12
CA CYS A 139 14.14 4.95 2.66
C CYS A 139 15.51 4.99 3.35
N GLU A 140 15.55 5.38 4.60
CA GLU A 140 16.78 5.48 5.38
C GLU A 140 17.27 4.11 5.85
N GLN A 141 16.38 3.20 6.16
CA GLN A 141 16.70 1.87 6.68
C GLN A 141 15.99 0.79 5.88
N LYS A 142 16.69 -0.29 5.59
CA LYS A 142 16.15 -1.47 4.93
C LYS A 142 16.27 -2.68 5.85
N SER A 143 15.27 -3.55 5.82
CA SER A 143 15.22 -4.79 6.58
C SER A 143 14.92 -5.98 5.68
N PRO A 144 15.26 -7.21 6.10
CA PRO A 144 14.80 -8.41 5.44
C PRO A 144 13.29 -8.41 5.27
N TYR A 145 12.79 -8.92 4.16
CA TYR A 145 11.38 -8.88 3.82
C TYR A 145 10.89 -10.21 3.23
N GLY A 146 9.59 -10.38 3.25
CA GLY A 146 8.89 -11.42 2.51
C GLY A 146 7.64 -10.85 1.86
N VAL A 147 7.38 -11.26 0.62
CA VAL A 147 6.12 -11.02 -0.06
C VAL A 147 5.32 -12.31 -0.03
N ILE A 148 4.16 -12.27 0.61
CA ILE A 148 3.26 -13.42 0.78
C ILE A 148 2.34 -13.51 -0.44
N GLU A 149 1.82 -12.37 -0.87
CA GLU A 149 0.95 -12.27 -2.03
C GLU A 149 1.16 -10.94 -2.75
N SER A 150 1.06 -10.94 -4.09
CA SER A 150 1.07 -9.74 -4.91
C SER A 150 0.15 -9.95 -6.12
N ARG A 151 -0.78 -9.00 -6.38
CA ARG A 151 -1.75 -9.06 -7.49
C ARG A 151 -1.94 -7.70 -8.13
N PRO A 152 -1.85 -7.53 -9.45
CA PRO A 152 -2.15 -6.27 -10.11
C PRO A 152 -3.64 -5.91 -9.99
N LEU A 153 -3.93 -4.60 -9.92
CA LEU A 153 -5.26 -4.01 -9.86
C LEU A 153 -5.52 -3.13 -11.08
N PRO A 154 -5.86 -3.73 -12.22
CA PRO A 154 -6.03 -2.98 -13.47
C PRO A 154 -7.17 -1.95 -13.42
N ALA A 155 -8.19 -2.14 -12.55
CA ALA A 155 -9.25 -1.17 -12.35
C ALA A 155 -8.75 0.19 -11.82
N LEU A 156 -7.58 0.21 -11.16
CA LEU A 156 -6.95 1.42 -10.64
C LEU A 156 -5.78 1.91 -11.50
N ALA A 157 -5.59 1.35 -12.69
CA ALA A 157 -4.48 1.73 -13.56
C ALA A 157 -4.54 3.22 -13.91
N GLN A 158 -3.40 3.88 -13.82
CA GLN A 158 -3.14 5.24 -14.29
C GLN A 158 -2.18 5.18 -15.47
N ALA A 159 -1.98 6.30 -16.19
CA ALA A 159 -1.21 6.32 -17.43
C ALA A 159 0.15 5.60 -17.35
N ASP A 160 0.85 5.74 -16.21
CA ASP A 160 2.22 5.23 -16.06
C ASP A 160 2.36 4.17 -14.96
N SER A 161 1.27 3.74 -14.32
CA SER A 161 1.32 2.81 -13.19
C SER A 161 0.05 1.97 -13.06
N THR A 162 0.24 0.68 -12.84
CA THR A 162 -0.83 -0.21 -12.39
C THR A 162 -0.57 -0.57 -10.94
N PRO A 163 -1.37 -0.07 -9.99
CA PRO A 163 -1.27 -0.46 -8.60
C PRO A 163 -1.45 -1.97 -8.43
N ARG A 164 -0.91 -2.50 -7.33
CA ARG A 164 -1.12 -3.91 -6.97
C ARG A 164 -1.53 -4.04 -5.51
N PHE A 165 -2.36 -5.00 -5.21
CA PHE A 165 -2.54 -5.52 -3.86
C PHE A 165 -1.26 -6.27 -3.48
N VAL A 166 -0.83 -6.09 -2.23
CA VAL A 166 0.31 -6.82 -1.68
C VAL A 166 0.05 -7.17 -0.22
N PHE A 167 0.46 -8.38 0.17
CA PHE A 167 0.65 -8.76 1.57
C PHE A 167 2.12 -9.06 1.78
N GLU A 168 2.75 -8.30 2.65
CA GLU A 168 4.19 -8.35 2.86
C GLU A 168 4.58 -8.16 4.33
N ILE A 169 5.79 -8.62 4.64
CA ILE A 169 6.36 -8.55 5.98
C ILE A 169 7.75 -7.92 5.94
N ARG A 170 8.14 -7.38 7.08
CA ARG A 170 9.52 -6.99 7.41
C ARG A 170 9.94 -7.68 8.68
N SER A 171 11.20 -8.04 8.79
CA SER A 171 11.77 -8.64 9.98
C SER A 171 13.11 -8.01 10.31
N ASP A 172 13.36 -7.83 11.60
CA ASP A 172 14.67 -7.41 12.12
C ASP A 172 15.20 -8.51 13.05
N PRO A 173 16.07 -9.38 12.54
CA PRO A 173 16.60 -10.49 13.33
C PRO A 173 17.54 -10.04 14.47
N SER A 174 17.93 -8.77 14.53
CA SER A 174 18.73 -8.22 15.62
C SER A 174 17.93 -7.95 16.87
N GLN A 175 16.58 -7.87 16.77
CA GLN A 175 15.70 -7.66 17.90
C GLN A 175 15.55 -8.94 18.72
N ALA A 176 15.82 -8.84 20.01
CA ALA A 176 15.63 -9.97 20.94
C ALA A 176 14.14 -10.26 21.19
N ASP A 177 13.27 -9.28 21.03
CA ASP A 177 11.82 -9.37 21.16
C ASP A 177 11.21 -9.53 19.75
N PRO A 178 10.61 -10.67 19.40
CA PRO A 178 10.00 -10.88 18.09
C PRO A 178 8.93 -9.84 17.73
N GLN A 179 8.17 -9.32 18.71
CA GLN A 179 7.16 -8.30 18.47
C GLN A 179 7.75 -6.98 17.98
N LYS A 180 8.94 -6.63 18.46
CA LYS A 180 9.65 -5.41 18.04
C LYS A 180 10.38 -5.56 16.72
N GLY A 181 10.70 -6.79 16.37
CA GLY A 181 11.42 -7.13 15.14
C GLY A 181 10.53 -7.51 13.97
N PHE A 182 9.20 -7.40 14.12
CA PHE A 182 8.26 -7.82 13.09
C PHE A 182 7.32 -6.67 12.71
N SER A 183 7.04 -6.57 11.43
CA SER A 183 5.93 -5.79 10.90
C SER A 183 5.35 -6.47 9.68
N GLY A 184 4.04 -6.56 9.63
CA GLY A 184 3.30 -7.13 8.51
C GLY A 184 2.15 -6.22 8.12
N ALA A 185 1.86 -6.14 6.84
CA ALA A 185 0.71 -5.38 6.36
C ALA A 185 0.25 -5.88 4.99
N TYR A 186 -1.01 -5.63 4.71
CA TYR A 186 -1.64 -5.85 3.42
C TYR A 186 -2.29 -4.57 2.92
N GLY A 187 -2.26 -4.34 1.62
CA GLY A 187 -2.83 -3.11 1.05
C GLY A 187 -2.45 -2.91 -0.40
N ILE A 188 -2.75 -1.72 -0.89
CA ILE A 188 -2.52 -1.34 -2.28
C ILE A 188 -1.28 -0.46 -2.38
N THR A 189 -0.41 -0.76 -3.33
CA THR A 189 0.79 0.05 -3.61
C THR A 189 1.01 0.26 -5.10
N SER A 190 1.47 1.46 -5.48
CA SER A 190 2.04 1.77 -6.79
C SER A 190 3.58 1.67 -6.80
N GLY A 191 4.19 1.40 -5.64
CA GLY A 191 5.64 1.24 -5.55
C GLY A 191 6.14 0.02 -6.33
N PRO A 192 7.38 0.03 -6.80
CA PRO A 192 7.98 -1.12 -7.47
C PRO A 192 8.10 -2.31 -6.51
N GLU A 193 8.16 -3.51 -7.06
CA GLU A 193 8.49 -4.68 -6.24
C GLU A 193 9.92 -4.55 -5.69
N PRO A 194 10.11 -4.88 -4.41
CA PRO A 194 11.46 -4.87 -3.85
C PRO A 194 12.36 -5.87 -4.57
N THR A 195 13.63 -5.49 -4.71
CA THR A 195 14.66 -6.35 -5.31
C THR A 195 15.82 -6.53 -4.32
N GLY A 196 16.46 -7.72 -4.37
CA GLY A 196 17.54 -8.04 -3.44
C GLY A 196 17.06 -8.56 -2.08
N PRO A 197 17.94 -8.64 -1.05
CA PRO A 197 17.63 -9.30 0.21
C PRO A 197 16.88 -8.43 1.23
N THR A 198 16.80 -7.12 1.00
CA THR A 198 16.20 -6.17 1.94
C THR A 198 15.31 -5.16 1.23
N ALA A 199 14.29 -4.67 1.91
CA ALA A 199 13.36 -3.66 1.43
C ALA A 199 13.19 -2.51 2.44
N CYS A 200 12.70 -1.39 1.94
CA CYS A 200 12.27 -0.25 2.75
C CYS A 200 11.14 -0.64 3.70
N PRO A 201 10.85 0.15 4.74
CA PRO A 201 9.65 -0.01 5.54
C PRO A 201 8.40 -0.13 4.67
N ILE A 202 7.41 -0.86 5.17
CA ILE A 202 6.15 -1.04 4.43
C ILE A 202 5.46 0.32 4.25
N ALA A 203 5.08 0.63 3.00
CA ALA A 203 4.36 1.85 2.65
C ALA A 203 3.36 1.53 1.53
N HIS A 204 2.12 1.27 1.93
CA HIS A 204 1.04 0.91 1.02
C HIS A 204 0.29 2.17 0.57
N PHE A 205 0.88 2.86 -0.41
CA PHE A 205 0.27 4.00 -1.08
C PHE A 205 0.15 3.72 -2.57
N PHE A 206 -0.93 4.21 -3.17
CA PHE A 206 -1.11 4.17 -4.62
C PHE A 206 -1.46 5.55 -5.17
N THR A 207 -1.10 5.77 -6.43
CA THR A 207 -1.43 7.00 -7.12
C THR A 207 -2.93 7.05 -7.39
N TRP A 208 -3.58 8.11 -6.90
CA TRP A 208 -4.98 8.42 -7.17
C TRP A 208 -5.12 9.93 -7.38
N PRO A 209 -5.31 10.41 -8.62
CA PRO A 209 -5.32 11.84 -8.91
C PRO A 209 -6.37 12.61 -8.11
N PRO A 210 -6.07 13.84 -7.70
CA PRO A 210 -4.84 14.62 -7.99
C PRO A 210 -3.66 14.34 -7.05
N SER A 211 -3.74 13.34 -6.18
CA SER A 211 -2.73 13.08 -5.13
C SER A 211 -2.43 11.58 -5.00
N GLY A 212 -2.51 11.03 -3.81
CA GLY A 212 -2.38 9.61 -3.52
C GLY A 212 -3.48 9.12 -2.60
N ALA A 213 -3.60 7.80 -2.50
CA ALA A 213 -4.51 7.13 -1.58
C ALA A 213 -3.82 5.93 -0.91
N ALA A 214 -4.42 5.43 0.16
CA ALA A 214 -4.02 4.22 0.84
C ALA A 214 -5.26 3.41 1.18
N PHE A 215 -5.23 2.10 0.91
CA PHE A 215 -6.25 1.16 1.36
C PHE A 215 -5.56 -0.11 1.81
N GLY A 216 -5.65 -0.41 3.10
CA GLY A 216 -4.97 -1.56 3.68
C GLY A 216 -5.07 -1.60 5.20
N GLY A 217 -4.45 -2.63 5.76
CA GLY A 217 -4.42 -2.89 7.19
C GLY A 217 -3.10 -3.52 7.62
N VAL A 218 -2.98 -3.75 8.91
CA VAL A 218 -1.80 -4.34 9.55
C VAL A 218 -2.10 -5.80 9.90
N TYR A 219 -1.13 -6.65 9.69
CA TYR A 219 -1.10 -8.00 10.23
C TYR A 219 -0.13 -8.04 11.41
N ASP A 220 -0.67 -8.24 12.61
CA ASP A 220 0.12 -8.42 13.83
C ASP A 220 -0.29 -9.74 14.51
N PRO A 221 0.55 -10.79 14.41
CA PRO A 221 0.25 -12.07 15.03
C PRO A 221 0.35 -12.03 16.56
N PHE A 222 0.88 -10.96 17.13
CA PHE A 222 1.01 -10.77 18.58
C PHE A 222 -0.11 -9.92 19.18
N ASP A 223 -0.99 -9.36 18.34
CA ASP A 223 -2.13 -8.58 18.82
C ASP A 223 -3.18 -9.53 19.43
N THR A 224 -3.40 -9.36 20.73
CA THR A 224 -4.37 -10.10 21.53
C THR A 224 -5.57 -9.26 21.95
N THR A 225 -5.79 -8.12 21.29
CA THR A 225 -6.95 -7.27 21.58
C THR A 225 -8.25 -7.98 21.26
N HIS A 226 -9.35 -7.51 21.90
CA HIS A 226 -10.66 -8.09 21.68
C HIS A 226 -11.07 -8.01 20.21
N GLY A 227 -11.61 -9.10 19.68
CA GLY A 227 -12.00 -9.20 18.27
C GLY A 227 -10.97 -9.86 17.37
N ASN A 228 -9.72 -10.02 17.83
CA ASN A 228 -8.73 -10.80 17.10
C ASN A 228 -8.99 -12.30 17.24
N PRO A 229 -8.96 -13.06 16.12
CA PRO A 229 -9.02 -14.52 16.22
C PRO A 229 -7.77 -15.06 16.92
N PRO A 230 -7.81 -16.30 17.43
CA PRO A 230 -6.62 -16.98 17.88
C PRO A 230 -5.56 -16.99 16.78
N HIS A 231 -4.31 -16.82 17.17
CA HIS A 231 -3.18 -16.63 16.27
C HIS A 231 -3.14 -17.57 15.08
N ALA A 232 -2.95 -17.00 13.91
CA ALA A 232 -2.30 -17.66 12.81
C ALA A 232 -0.79 -17.56 13.06
N ASP A 233 -0.11 -18.67 13.28
CA ASP A 233 1.30 -18.72 13.71
C ASP A 233 2.28 -18.10 12.70
N THR A 234 1.89 -17.98 11.45
CA THR A 234 2.71 -17.41 10.38
C THR A 234 1.88 -16.58 9.40
N PRO A 235 2.49 -15.60 8.70
CA PRO A 235 1.82 -14.85 7.65
C PRO A 235 1.27 -15.75 6.53
N GLN A 236 1.93 -16.84 6.21
CA GLN A 236 1.49 -17.80 5.21
C GLN A 236 0.19 -18.49 5.63
N VAL A 237 0.12 -18.94 6.90
CA VAL A 237 -1.11 -19.55 7.45
C VAL A 237 -2.25 -18.54 7.49
N TYR A 238 -1.96 -17.29 7.87
CA TYR A 238 -2.97 -16.21 7.87
C TYR A 238 -3.53 -15.96 6.46
N ALA A 239 -2.68 -16.01 5.45
CA ALA A 239 -3.09 -15.82 4.05
C ALA A 239 -4.09 -16.89 3.56
N GLU A 240 -4.18 -18.03 4.23
CA GLU A 240 -5.10 -19.13 3.94
C GLU A 240 -6.40 -19.06 4.75
N THR A 241 -6.53 -18.12 5.70
CA THR A 241 -7.73 -17.95 6.52
C THR A 241 -8.89 -17.36 5.72
N GLU A 242 -10.11 -17.66 6.15
CA GLU A 242 -11.33 -17.08 5.59
C GLU A 242 -11.36 -15.56 5.77
N GLU A 243 -10.94 -15.06 6.96
CA GLU A 243 -10.83 -13.63 7.24
C GLU A 243 -9.94 -12.95 6.20
N PHE A 244 -8.72 -13.47 5.95
CA PHE A 244 -7.85 -12.88 4.95
C PHE A 244 -8.39 -13.00 3.54
N GLY A 245 -9.10 -14.07 3.22
CA GLY A 245 -9.82 -14.24 1.96
C GLY A 245 -10.84 -13.12 1.72
N MET A 246 -11.60 -12.75 2.76
CA MET A 246 -12.53 -11.62 2.71
C MET A 246 -11.80 -10.27 2.59
N ILE A 247 -10.74 -10.05 3.36
CA ILE A 247 -9.88 -8.85 3.28
C ILE A 247 -9.36 -8.66 1.87
N ARG A 248 -8.76 -9.69 1.31
CA ARG A 248 -8.22 -9.67 -0.05
C ARG A 248 -9.29 -9.33 -1.07
N THR A 249 -10.45 -9.98 -1.00
CA THR A 249 -11.57 -9.72 -1.91
C THR A 249 -12.04 -8.27 -1.79
N MET A 250 -12.20 -7.75 -0.58
CA MET A 250 -12.57 -6.38 -0.31
C MET A 250 -11.58 -5.38 -0.91
N ILE A 251 -10.29 -5.51 -0.57
CA ILE A 251 -9.27 -4.54 -1.03
C ILE A 251 -9.08 -4.60 -2.54
N THR A 252 -9.14 -5.81 -3.14
CA THR A 252 -8.98 -5.96 -4.59
C THR A 252 -10.23 -5.55 -5.38
N SER A 253 -11.36 -5.34 -4.74
CA SER A 253 -12.58 -4.82 -5.36
C SER A 253 -12.57 -3.30 -5.54
N LEU A 254 -11.56 -2.59 -4.98
CA LEU A 254 -11.45 -1.14 -5.11
C LEU A 254 -11.38 -0.72 -6.57
N ARG A 255 -12.24 0.23 -6.94
CA ARG A 255 -12.42 0.72 -8.31
C ARG A 255 -12.85 2.18 -8.32
N PRO A 256 -12.73 2.90 -9.44
CA PRO A 256 -13.44 4.15 -9.64
C PRO A 256 -14.94 3.92 -9.41
N ALA A 257 -15.60 4.84 -8.71
CA ALA A 257 -17.04 4.86 -8.65
C ALA A 257 -17.56 5.34 -10.02
N GLY A 258 -18.48 4.56 -10.61
CA GLY A 258 -19.01 4.80 -11.95
C GLY A 258 -19.93 6.03 -12.03
#